data_72279edb1fafad71f073ecb8cdf638df
#
_entry.id   72279edb1fafad71f073ecb8cdf638df
#
_cell.length_a   1.000
_cell.length_b   1.000
_cell.length_c   1.000
_cell.angle_alpha   90.00
_cell.angle_beta   90.00
_cell.angle_gamma   90.00
#
_symmetry.space_group_name_H-M   'P 1'
#
loop_
_entity.id
_entity.type
_entity.pdbx_description
1 polymer ?
#
loop_
_entity_poly.entity_id
_entity_poly.type
_entity_poly.pdbx_seq_one_letter_code
_entity_poly.pdbx_strand_id
1 'polypeptide(L)'
;MKLKYPLYLFALGGCLLTSSCSDYLDREPISDITSENYFTSSDQITSYLMNYYVDQLQYPNGNSMTHLRSYNSGTVRNDVNTDNMCSTDANTTYFAGRWEVPAGQSSDFYTVFNRVRIWNYALEQILPRYENGEISGDETETRHGIGEIYFFRAMAYFKGLALFGDLPIVEEVLEDNNEELTAHSERKPRNEVARFILEDLDRSLEYLQDKGYENNQRINKQVALLFKSRVALFEATFEKYHRGSGRVPGDSDWPGADMSYNQGKTFDIDGEIKFFLEEAMDAASQVADNCQLTENSGTMNPTYAQLYDWNPYFEMFSSESSLASYDEVLLWREYKGSSSISHDVPA
;
A
#
# COMPACT_ATOMS: atom_id res chain seq x y z
N MET A 1 42.06 27.23 -69.86
CA MET A 1 42.49 26.84 -68.50
C MET A 1 41.26 26.56 -67.71
N LYS A 2 40.84 25.25 -67.50
CA LYS A 2 39.61 24.89 -66.86
C LYS A 2 39.85 24.72 -65.36
N LEU A 3 39.07 25.44 -64.53
CA LEU A 3 39.13 25.40 -63.09
C LEU A 3 38.80 23.98 -62.57
N LYS A 4 39.78 23.29 -61.95
CA LYS A 4 39.67 21.98 -61.35
C LYS A 4 39.39 22.10 -59.80
N TYR A 5 39.16 23.27 -59.31
CA TYR A 5 39.09 23.52 -57.85
C TYR A 5 37.66 23.53 -57.15
N PRO A 6 36.52 23.58 -57.84
CA PRO A 6 35.25 23.59 -57.11
C PRO A 6 34.84 22.22 -56.49
N LEU A 7 35.45 21.12 -57.02
CA LEU A 7 35.08 19.76 -56.54
C LEU A 7 35.70 19.43 -55.18
N TYR A 8 36.87 19.97 -54.86
CA TYR A 8 37.54 19.76 -53.56
C TYR A 8 36.98 20.63 -52.45
N LEU A 9 36.43 21.79 -52.77
CA LEU A 9 35.76 22.63 -51.78
C LEU A 9 34.43 22.01 -51.35
N PHE A 10 33.74 21.31 -52.25
CA PHE A 10 32.48 20.63 -51.91
C PHE A 10 32.72 19.34 -51.10
N ALA A 11 33.82 18.63 -51.34
CA ALA A 11 34.20 17.46 -50.56
C ALA A 11 34.67 17.81 -49.15
N LEU A 12 35.36 18.97 -48.95
CA LEU A 12 35.79 19.42 -47.63
C LEU A 12 34.61 19.98 -46.79
N GLY A 13 33.61 20.60 -47.43
CA GLY A 13 32.39 21.06 -46.80
C GLY A 13 31.46 19.93 -46.36
N GLY A 14 31.45 18.79 -47.10
CA GLY A 14 30.64 17.61 -46.75
C GLY A 14 31.17 16.80 -45.56
N CYS A 15 32.50 16.82 -45.33
CA CYS A 15 33.08 16.13 -44.14
C CYS A 15 32.95 16.90 -42.83
N LEU A 16 32.63 18.19 -42.85
CA LEU A 16 32.42 19.00 -41.64
C LEU A 16 30.99 18.94 -41.11
N LEU A 17 30.03 18.34 -41.87
CA LEU A 17 28.65 18.21 -41.49
C LEU A 17 28.29 16.85 -40.87
N THR A 18 29.25 15.93 -40.77
CA THR A 18 29.04 14.58 -40.20
C THR A 18 29.59 14.42 -38.77
N SER A 19 30.19 15.45 -38.17
CA SER A 19 30.42 15.47 -36.74
C SER A 19 29.13 15.95 -36.06
N SER A 20 28.08 15.21 -36.20
CA SER A 20 26.89 15.33 -35.36
C SER A 20 27.32 15.05 -33.93
N CYS A 21 27.24 16.06 -33.09
CA CYS A 21 27.43 15.93 -31.66
C CYS A 21 26.33 14.99 -31.08
N SER A 22 26.58 13.69 -31.09
CA SER A 22 25.77 12.74 -30.30
C SER A 22 25.77 13.16 -28.82
N ASP A 23 26.90 13.62 -28.31
CA ASP A 23 27.05 14.12 -26.94
C ASP A 23 26.20 15.35 -26.58
N TYR A 24 25.66 16.08 -27.55
CA TYR A 24 24.82 17.26 -27.25
C TYR A 24 23.34 16.89 -27.12
N LEU A 25 22.89 15.82 -27.78
CA LEU A 25 21.53 15.31 -27.71
C LEU A 25 21.34 14.32 -26.56
N ASP A 26 22.42 13.69 -26.10
CA ASP A 26 22.43 12.75 -24.98
C ASP A 26 22.74 13.43 -23.63
N ARG A 27 22.85 14.76 -23.60
CA ARG A 27 22.90 15.47 -22.31
C ARG A 27 21.53 15.52 -21.69
N GLU A 28 21.37 14.75 -20.64
CA GLU A 28 20.23 14.90 -19.75
C GLU A 28 20.12 16.37 -19.28
N PRO A 29 18.92 16.95 -19.27
CA PRO A 29 18.73 18.30 -18.76
C PRO A 29 19.18 18.34 -17.29
N ILE A 30 20.17 19.18 -17.00
CA ILE A 30 20.73 19.37 -15.62
C ILE A 30 19.64 19.80 -14.62
N SER A 31 18.49 20.27 -15.13
CA SER A 31 17.36 20.75 -14.34
C SER A 31 16.18 19.78 -14.23
N ASP A 32 16.18 18.65 -14.96
CA ASP A 32 15.10 17.68 -14.87
C ASP A 32 15.47 16.59 -13.88
N ILE A 33 14.51 16.24 -13.05
CA ILE A 33 14.61 15.12 -12.13
C ILE A 33 14.52 13.85 -12.99
N THR A 34 15.67 13.22 -13.24
CA THR A 34 15.74 11.92 -13.92
C THR A 34 15.77 10.80 -12.88
N SER A 35 15.44 9.59 -13.28
CA SER A 35 15.54 8.41 -12.42
C SER A 35 16.96 8.20 -11.87
N GLU A 36 17.98 8.62 -12.59
CA GLU A 36 19.38 8.52 -12.19
C GLU A 36 19.75 9.53 -11.08
N ASN A 37 19.10 10.69 -11.06
CA ASN A 37 19.39 11.79 -10.14
C ASN A 37 18.41 11.85 -8.96
N TYR A 38 17.40 10.99 -8.92
CA TYR A 38 16.44 10.89 -7.85
C TYR A 38 16.79 9.74 -6.91
N PHE A 39 16.31 9.76 -5.68
CA PHE A 39 16.67 8.82 -4.60
C PHE A 39 18.15 8.85 -4.16
N THR A 40 18.79 10.00 -4.26
CA THR A 40 20.18 10.21 -3.83
C THR A 40 20.28 10.87 -2.44
N SER A 41 19.15 11.20 -1.83
CA SER A 41 19.10 11.75 -0.46
C SER A 41 17.86 11.27 0.31
N SER A 42 17.96 11.28 1.66
CA SER A 42 16.84 10.98 2.55
C SER A 42 15.62 11.86 2.29
N ASP A 43 15.82 13.17 2.05
CA ASP A 43 14.77 14.11 1.75
C ASP A 43 13.98 13.77 0.48
N GLN A 44 14.65 13.25 -0.55
CA GLN A 44 13.99 12.82 -1.79
C GLN A 44 13.14 11.58 -1.56
N ILE A 45 13.63 10.62 -0.76
CA ILE A 45 12.88 9.42 -0.39
C ILE A 45 11.63 9.81 0.39
N THR A 46 11.78 10.67 1.40
CA THR A 46 10.66 11.18 2.19
C THR A 46 9.65 11.94 1.32
N SER A 47 10.12 12.81 0.44
CA SER A 47 9.25 13.55 -0.47
C SER A 47 8.46 12.62 -1.41
N TYR A 48 9.10 11.56 -1.90
CA TYR A 48 8.44 10.53 -2.70
C TYR A 48 7.32 9.85 -1.91
N LEU A 49 7.61 9.38 -0.72
CA LEU A 49 6.65 8.72 0.17
C LEU A 49 5.47 9.62 0.52
N MET A 50 5.71 10.89 0.87
CA MET A 50 4.65 11.82 1.26
C MET A 50 3.60 12.03 0.16
N ASN A 51 3.99 11.94 -1.12
CA ASN A 51 3.04 12.00 -2.23
C ASN A 51 2.03 10.85 -2.21
N TYR A 52 2.41 9.69 -1.66
CA TYR A 52 1.56 8.50 -1.63
C TYR A 52 0.83 8.30 -0.30
N TYR A 53 1.27 8.93 0.78
CA TYR A 53 0.59 8.82 2.08
C TYR A 53 -0.89 9.18 2.00
N VAL A 54 -1.21 10.21 1.23
CA VAL A 54 -2.59 10.68 1.02
C VAL A 54 -3.45 9.63 0.33
N ASP A 55 -2.87 8.92 -0.63
CA ASP A 55 -3.56 7.93 -1.43
C ASP A 55 -3.65 6.55 -0.77
N GLN A 56 -2.65 6.19 0.03
CA GLN A 56 -2.55 4.87 0.66
C GLN A 56 -3.32 4.82 1.97
N LEU A 57 -3.25 5.86 2.77
CA LEU A 57 -3.99 5.95 4.01
C LEU A 57 -5.27 6.75 3.78
N GLN A 58 -6.40 6.06 3.83
CA GLN A 58 -7.70 6.72 3.68
C GLN A 58 -7.87 7.77 4.77
N TYR A 59 -8.28 8.95 4.35
CA TYR A 59 -8.63 10.04 5.25
C TYR A 59 -9.91 10.71 4.80
N PRO A 60 -10.73 11.20 5.71
CA PRO A 60 -11.84 12.04 5.35
C PRO A 60 -11.30 13.37 4.81
N ASN A 61 -11.61 13.69 3.57
CA ASN A 61 -11.41 15.03 3.01
C ASN A 61 -12.76 15.72 2.88
N GLY A 62 -12.78 17.03 2.69
CA GLY A 62 -14.00 17.81 2.59
C GLY A 62 -15.00 17.22 1.60
N ASN A 63 -14.51 16.72 0.47
CA ASN A 63 -15.35 16.08 -0.55
C ASN A 63 -15.86 14.70 -0.13
N SER A 64 -15.08 13.95 0.63
CA SER A 64 -15.50 12.62 1.11
C SER A 64 -16.53 12.70 2.23
N MET A 65 -16.52 13.76 3.03
CA MET A 65 -17.43 13.92 4.16
C MET A 65 -18.78 14.52 3.76
N THR A 66 -18.84 15.31 2.69
CA THR A 66 -20.12 15.70 2.10
C THR A 66 -20.95 14.49 1.66
N HIS A 67 -20.29 13.37 1.43
CA HIS A 67 -20.92 12.12 1.04
C HIS A 67 -21.57 11.36 2.21
N LEU A 68 -21.32 11.72 3.45
CA LEU A 68 -22.08 11.19 4.60
C LEU A 68 -23.56 11.57 4.55
N ARG A 69 -23.94 12.58 3.77
CA ARG A 69 -25.33 13.00 3.56
C ARG A 69 -26.07 12.19 2.51
N SER A 70 -25.39 11.30 1.79
CA SER A 70 -25.99 10.48 0.74
C SER A 70 -25.59 9.03 0.89
N TYR A 71 -26.58 8.13 0.96
CA TYR A 71 -26.27 6.69 0.97
C TYR A 71 -25.70 6.16 -0.33
N ASN A 72 -25.55 7.00 -1.33
CA ASN A 72 -25.03 6.58 -2.63
C ASN A 72 -23.53 6.84 -2.80
N SER A 73 -22.89 7.43 -1.82
CA SER A 73 -21.47 7.79 -1.91
C SER A 73 -20.79 7.91 -0.55
N GLY A 74 -19.48 7.80 -0.53
CA GLY A 74 -18.66 7.94 0.68
C GLY A 74 -18.64 6.72 1.59
N THR A 75 -18.29 6.93 2.84
CA THR A 75 -18.13 5.87 3.85
C THR A 75 -19.40 5.08 4.10
N VAL A 76 -20.56 5.76 4.07
CA VAL A 76 -21.89 5.13 4.24
C VAL A 76 -22.21 4.16 3.12
N ARG A 77 -21.68 4.39 1.91
CA ARG A 77 -21.91 3.47 0.78
C ARG A 77 -21.33 2.08 1.02
N ASN A 78 -20.31 1.96 1.83
CA ASN A 78 -19.75 0.64 2.14
C ASN A 78 -20.76 -0.26 2.83
N ASP A 79 -21.67 0.29 3.62
CA ASP A 79 -22.71 -0.45 4.31
C ASP A 79 -23.95 -0.72 3.44
N VAL A 80 -24.19 0.07 2.38
CA VAL A 80 -25.36 -0.09 1.49
C VAL A 80 -25.39 -1.43 0.74
N ASN A 81 -24.24 -2.08 0.61
CA ASN A 81 -24.11 -3.39 -0.04
C ASN A 81 -23.95 -4.54 0.95
N THR A 82 -24.20 -4.30 2.21
CA THR A 82 -24.12 -5.31 3.28
C THR A 82 -25.51 -5.58 3.86
N ASP A 83 -25.61 -6.48 4.82
CA ASP A 83 -26.82 -6.76 5.57
C ASP A 83 -27.19 -5.65 6.58
N ASN A 84 -26.29 -4.70 6.82
CA ASN A 84 -26.52 -3.59 7.75
C ASN A 84 -27.38 -2.47 7.15
N MET A 85 -27.30 -2.25 5.80
CA MET A 85 -27.99 -1.15 5.15
C MET A 85 -28.42 -1.51 3.74
N CYS A 86 -29.67 -1.21 3.43
CA CYS A 86 -30.21 -1.33 2.08
C CYS A 86 -30.63 0.05 1.55
N SER A 87 -30.31 0.35 0.31
CA SER A 87 -30.83 1.55 -0.37
C SER A 87 -32.29 1.34 -0.80
N THR A 88 -32.98 2.42 -1.20
CA THR A 88 -34.32 2.33 -1.77
C THR A 88 -34.38 1.44 -3.02
N ASP A 89 -33.29 1.38 -3.78
CA ASP A 89 -33.12 0.47 -4.89
C ASP A 89 -32.23 -0.69 -4.44
N ALA A 90 -32.84 -1.87 -4.25
CA ALA A 90 -32.10 -3.06 -3.81
C ALA A 90 -30.98 -3.38 -4.82
N ASN A 91 -29.76 -3.55 -4.31
CA ASN A 91 -28.66 -4.06 -5.13
C ASN A 91 -28.88 -5.55 -5.41
N THR A 92 -29.31 -5.86 -6.63
CA THR A 92 -29.60 -7.23 -7.05
C THR A 92 -28.34 -8.02 -7.46
N THR A 93 -27.17 -7.38 -7.49
CA THR A 93 -25.91 -8.03 -7.92
C THR A 93 -25.61 -9.28 -7.13
N TYR A 94 -25.89 -9.24 -5.81
CA TYR A 94 -25.59 -10.35 -4.90
C TYR A 94 -26.76 -11.32 -4.68
N PHE A 95 -27.87 -11.18 -5.43
CA PHE A 95 -28.95 -12.15 -5.35
C PHE A 95 -28.53 -13.48 -5.95
N ALA A 96 -28.95 -14.57 -5.33
CA ALA A 96 -28.62 -15.90 -5.77
C ALA A 96 -28.93 -16.11 -7.27
N GLY A 97 -27.94 -16.59 -8.02
CA GLY A 97 -28.02 -16.84 -9.46
C GLY A 97 -27.96 -15.61 -10.37
N ARG A 98 -27.67 -14.42 -9.82
CA ARG A 98 -27.51 -13.19 -10.61
C ARG A 98 -26.10 -12.65 -10.68
N TRP A 99 -25.24 -13.03 -9.73
CA TRP A 99 -23.86 -12.59 -9.76
C TRP A 99 -23.05 -13.40 -10.77
N GLU A 100 -22.42 -12.71 -11.69
CA GLU A 100 -21.48 -13.29 -12.65
C GLU A 100 -20.12 -12.63 -12.48
N VAL A 101 -19.06 -13.45 -12.62
CA VAL A 101 -17.69 -12.91 -12.62
C VAL A 101 -17.51 -12.04 -13.87
N PRO A 102 -17.17 -10.75 -13.73
CA PRO A 102 -16.94 -9.88 -14.89
C PRO A 102 -15.83 -10.44 -15.78
N ALA A 103 -16.10 -10.57 -17.09
CA ALA A 103 -15.12 -11.04 -18.07
C ALA A 103 -14.14 -9.96 -18.55
N GLY A 104 -14.29 -8.72 -18.07
CA GLY A 104 -13.51 -7.58 -18.49
C GLY A 104 -12.33 -7.24 -17.57
N GLN A 105 -11.58 -6.21 -17.94
CA GLN A 105 -10.51 -5.66 -17.10
C GLN A 105 -11.09 -5.09 -15.80
N SER A 106 -10.49 -5.47 -14.67
CA SER A 106 -10.83 -4.89 -13.38
C SER A 106 -9.98 -3.64 -13.11
N SER A 107 -10.62 -2.50 -12.88
CA SER A 107 -9.95 -1.28 -12.43
C SER A 107 -9.23 -1.48 -11.10
N ASP A 108 -9.78 -2.35 -10.23
CA ASP A 108 -9.16 -2.64 -8.93
C ASP A 108 -7.87 -3.48 -9.10
N PHE A 109 -7.87 -4.46 -10.03
CA PHE A 109 -6.67 -5.22 -10.35
C PHE A 109 -5.56 -4.31 -10.88
N TYR A 110 -5.89 -3.45 -11.83
CA TYR A 110 -4.95 -2.45 -12.33
C TYR A 110 -4.42 -1.55 -11.20
N THR A 111 -5.31 -1.08 -10.33
CA THR A 111 -4.91 -0.20 -9.21
C THR A 111 -3.93 -0.91 -8.27
N VAL A 112 -4.17 -2.17 -7.92
CA VAL A 112 -3.27 -2.96 -7.07
C VAL A 112 -1.88 -3.07 -7.71
N PHE A 113 -1.80 -3.53 -8.97
CA PHE A 113 -0.51 -3.76 -9.62
C PHE A 113 0.21 -2.47 -10.01
N ASN A 114 -0.51 -1.38 -10.27
CA ASN A 114 0.11 -0.07 -10.41
C ASN A 114 0.80 0.37 -9.10
N ARG A 115 0.19 0.09 -7.94
CA ARG A 115 0.82 0.37 -6.63
C ARG A 115 2.03 -0.54 -6.39
N VAL A 116 1.91 -1.83 -6.67
CA VAL A 116 3.04 -2.77 -6.58
C VAL A 116 4.22 -2.29 -7.42
N ARG A 117 3.99 -1.89 -8.68
CA ARG A 117 5.03 -1.35 -9.56
C ARG A 117 5.71 -0.10 -8.98
N ILE A 118 4.95 0.82 -8.39
CA ILE A 118 5.49 2.02 -7.75
C ILE A 118 6.46 1.66 -6.63
N TRP A 119 6.10 0.70 -5.79
CA TRP A 119 6.93 0.29 -4.66
C TRP A 119 8.13 -0.56 -5.09
N ASN A 120 7.96 -1.44 -6.07
CA ASN A 120 9.07 -2.19 -6.67
C ASN A 120 10.10 -1.23 -7.27
N TYR A 121 9.65 -0.23 -8.03
CA TYR A 121 10.54 0.78 -8.60
C TYR A 121 11.32 1.54 -7.52
N ALA A 122 10.66 1.95 -6.45
CA ALA A 122 11.34 2.63 -5.36
C ALA A 122 12.40 1.73 -4.70
N LEU A 123 12.08 0.46 -4.40
CA LEU A 123 13.04 -0.49 -3.82
C LEU A 123 14.22 -0.75 -4.75
N GLU A 124 13.96 -0.96 -6.03
CA GLU A 124 15.00 -1.22 -7.05
C GLU A 124 15.98 -0.04 -7.20
N GLN A 125 15.50 1.19 -7.02
CA GLN A 125 16.34 2.38 -7.08
C GLN A 125 17.07 2.67 -5.76
N ILE A 126 16.42 2.42 -4.62
CA ILE A 126 16.93 2.84 -3.30
C ILE A 126 17.86 1.80 -2.69
N LEU A 127 17.50 0.50 -2.73
CA LEU A 127 18.26 -0.53 -2.02
C LEU A 127 19.73 -0.61 -2.43
N PRO A 128 20.08 -0.67 -3.73
CA PRO A 128 21.48 -0.73 -4.14
C PRO A 128 22.26 0.52 -3.72
N ARG A 129 21.64 1.70 -3.81
CA ARG A 129 22.28 2.96 -3.38
C ARG A 129 22.47 3.00 -1.87
N TYR A 130 21.52 2.50 -1.11
CA TYR A 130 21.62 2.41 0.34
C TYR A 130 22.76 1.46 0.75
N GLU A 131 22.83 0.28 0.17
CA GLU A 131 23.87 -0.71 0.43
C GLU A 131 25.28 -0.21 0.06
N ASN A 132 25.38 0.61 -0.99
CA ASN A 132 26.63 1.22 -1.40
C ASN A 132 27.00 2.50 -0.65
N GLY A 133 26.12 3.00 0.25
CA GLY A 133 26.34 4.27 0.97
C GLY A 133 26.26 5.51 0.07
N GLU A 134 25.49 5.45 -1.02
CA GLU A 134 25.33 6.52 -2.01
C GLU A 134 24.21 7.50 -1.70
N ILE A 135 23.42 7.25 -0.63
CA ILE A 135 22.31 8.11 -0.21
C ILE A 135 22.83 9.10 0.83
N SER A 136 22.76 10.38 0.52
CA SER A 136 23.13 11.45 1.44
C SER A 136 21.98 11.82 2.39
N GLY A 137 22.31 12.52 3.48
CA GLY A 137 21.35 12.98 4.47
C GLY A 137 21.30 12.12 5.72
N ASP A 138 20.11 11.97 6.31
CA ASP A 138 19.93 11.21 7.55
C ASP A 138 19.72 9.72 7.26
N GLU A 139 20.60 8.89 7.81
CA GLU A 139 20.53 7.43 7.64
C GLU A 139 19.26 6.85 8.30
N THR A 140 18.86 7.38 9.45
CA THR A 140 17.65 6.92 10.16
C THR A 140 16.41 7.18 9.30
N GLU A 141 16.34 8.34 8.68
CA GLU A 141 15.24 8.70 7.78
C GLU A 141 15.24 7.84 6.51
N THR A 142 16.43 7.60 5.93
CA THR A 142 16.58 6.70 4.78
C THR A 142 16.09 5.30 5.11
N ARG A 143 16.56 4.71 6.21
CA ARG A 143 16.11 3.39 6.67
C ARG A 143 14.60 3.34 6.90
N HIS A 144 14.10 4.34 7.61
CA HIS A 144 12.66 4.44 7.87
C HIS A 144 11.84 4.47 6.58
N GLY A 145 12.27 5.25 5.59
CA GLY A 145 11.65 5.31 4.27
C GLY A 145 11.63 3.97 3.54
N ILE A 146 12.72 3.19 3.61
CA ILE A 146 12.76 1.82 3.06
C ILE A 146 11.71 0.94 3.74
N GLY A 147 11.59 1.02 5.06
CA GLY A 147 10.59 0.28 5.83
C GLY A 147 9.16 0.63 5.43
N GLU A 148 8.88 1.91 5.20
CA GLU A 148 7.56 2.37 4.74
C GLU A 148 7.23 1.87 3.33
N ILE A 149 8.21 1.78 2.43
CA ILE A 149 8.00 1.25 1.07
C ILE A 149 7.59 -0.23 1.13
N TYR A 150 8.26 -1.05 1.93
CA TYR A 150 7.87 -2.44 2.14
C TYR A 150 6.45 -2.53 2.75
N PHE A 151 6.15 -1.71 3.74
CA PHE A 151 4.82 -1.65 4.35
C PHE A 151 3.73 -1.32 3.32
N PHE A 152 3.95 -0.33 2.47
CA PHE A 152 2.97 0.05 1.45
C PHE A 152 2.84 -0.99 0.34
N ARG A 153 3.90 -1.72 -0.01
CA ARG A 153 3.81 -2.86 -0.93
C ARG A 153 2.97 -3.98 -0.33
N ALA A 154 3.19 -4.30 0.93
CA ALA A 154 2.37 -5.25 1.69
C ALA A 154 0.89 -4.83 1.73
N MET A 155 0.59 -3.55 1.96
CA MET A 155 -0.78 -3.03 1.89
C MET A 155 -1.42 -3.19 0.52
N ALA A 156 -0.67 -2.93 -0.55
CA ALA A 156 -1.18 -3.11 -1.92
C ALA A 156 -1.53 -4.56 -2.20
N TYR A 157 -0.66 -5.50 -1.80
CA TYR A 157 -0.92 -6.93 -1.92
C TYR A 157 -2.08 -7.39 -1.03
N PHE A 158 -2.20 -6.89 0.19
CA PHE A 158 -3.34 -7.24 1.06
C PHE A 158 -4.68 -6.78 0.47
N LYS A 159 -4.73 -5.60 -0.13
CA LYS A 159 -5.92 -5.15 -0.87
C LYS A 159 -6.24 -6.12 -2.02
N GLY A 160 -5.23 -6.53 -2.77
CA GLY A 160 -5.38 -7.51 -3.84
C GLY A 160 -5.84 -8.88 -3.34
N LEU A 161 -5.22 -9.40 -2.27
CA LEU A 161 -5.59 -10.66 -1.63
C LEU A 161 -7.05 -10.67 -1.16
N ALA A 162 -7.49 -9.60 -0.52
CA ALA A 162 -8.86 -9.47 -0.03
C ALA A 162 -9.90 -9.42 -1.17
N LEU A 163 -9.54 -8.84 -2.33
CA LEU A 163 -10.44 -8.70 -3.48
C LEU A 163 -10.44 -9.92 -4.40
N PHE A 164 -9.28 -10.53 -4.63
CA PHE A 164 -9.10 -11.52 -5.69
C PHE A 164 -8.63 -12.89 -5.20
N GLY A 165 -8.09 -13.00 -4.00
CA GLY A 165 -7.46 -14.22 -3.50
C GLY A 165 -6.13 -14.47 -4.17
N ASP A 166 -6.08 -15.42 -5.11
CA ASP A 166 -4.87 -15.80 -5.84
C ASP A 166 -4.36 -14.65 -6.72
N LEU A 167 -3.08 -14.30 -6.59
CA LEU A 167 -2.44 -13.18 -7.30
C LEU A 167 -1.05 -13.55 -7.81
N PRO A 168 -0.58 -12.94 -8.90
CA PRO A 168 0.83 -12.91 -9.21
C PRO A 168 1.63 -12.22 -8.09
N ILE A 169 2.80 -12.78 -7.76
CA ILE A 169 3.78 -12.12 -6.89
C ILE A 169 4.87 -11.57 -7.81
N VAL A 170 5.04 -10.25 -7.79
CA VAL A 170 5.99 -9.51 -8.63
C VAL A 170 6.82 -8.60 -7.72
N GLU A 171 8.12 -8.85 -7.65
CA GLU A 171 9.06 -8.10 -6.79
C GLU A 171 9.95 -7.13 -7.56
N GLU A 172 9.82 -7.08 -8.87
CA GLU A 172 10.64 -6.27 -9.79
C GLU A 172 9.79 -5.38 -10.70
N VAL A 173 10.43 -4.46 -11.38
CA VAL A 173 9.79 -3.60 -12.38
C VAL A 173 9.81 -4.32 -13.72
N LEU A 174 8.66 -4.88 -14.11
CA LEU A 174 8.53 -5.58 -15.39
C LEU A 174 8.54 -4.60 -16.57
N GLU A 175 9.14 -5.00 -17.66
CA GLU A 175 9.06 -4.30 -18.94
C GLU A 175 7.64 -4.40 -19.51
N ASP A 176 7.22 -3.36 -20.24
CA ASP A 176 5.90 -3.32 -20.89
C ASP A 176 5.94 -4.08 -22.23
N ASN A 177 6.15 -5.39 -22.13
CA ASN A 177 6.06 -6.30 -23.26
C ASN A 177 5.29 -7.58 -22.90
N ASN A 178 4.65 -8.19 -23.91
CA ASN A 178 3.78 -9.34 -23.67
C ASN A 178 4.52 -10.59 -23.19
N GLU A 179 5.78 -10.78 -23.54
CA GLU A 179 6.57 -11.96 -23.17
C GLU A 179 6.81 -11.94 -21.66
N GLU A 180 7.33 -10.85 -21.14
CA GLU A 180 7.66 -10.69 -19.74
C GLU A 180 6.41 -10.63 -18.85
N LEU A 181 5.40 -9.85 -19.25
CA LEU A 181 4.14 -9.79 -18.51
C LEU A 181 3.44 -11.14 -18.44
N THR A 182 3.52 -11.95 -19.51
CA THR A 182 2.96 -13.31 -19.51
C THR A 182 3.74 -14.24 -18.60
N ALA A 183 5.07 -14.16 -18.61
CA ALA A 183 5.92 -14.99 -17.76
C ALA A 183 5.65 -14.75 -16.24
N HIS A 184 5.30 -13.51 -15.87
CA HIS A 184 5.02 -13.13 -14.47
C HIS A 184 3.52 -13.10 -14.13
N SER A 185 2.65 -13.65 -14.98
CA SER A 185 1.18 -13.64 -14.78
C SER A 185 0.65 -14.83 -13.98
N GLU A 186 1.48 -15.78 -13.58
CA GLU A 186 1.08 -16.92 -12.77
C GLU A 186 0.54 -16.49 -11.41
N ARG A 187 -0.72 -16.82 -11.15
CA ARG A 187 -1.33 -16.51 -9.84
C ARG A 187 -0.87 -17.53 -8.80
N LYS A 188 -0.20 -17.04 -7.79
CA LYS A 188 0.15 -17.85 -6.63
C LYS A 188 -1.10 -18.07 -5.76
N PRO A 189 -1.23 -19.25 -5.14
CA PRO A 189 -2.30 -19.52 -4.18
C PRO A 189 -2.36 -18.45 -3.09
N ARG A 190 -3.56 -18.15 -2.60
CA ARG A 190 -3.79 -17.04 -1.64
C ARG A 190 -2.93 -17.14 -0.38
N ASN A 191 -2.68 -18.34 0.13
CA ASN A 191 -1.80 -18.54 1.28
C ASN A 191 -0.34 -18.19 0.97
N GLU A 192 0.15 -18.46 -0.25
CA GLU A 192 1.49 -18.02 -0.68
C GLU A 192 1.54 -16.48 -0.79
N VAL A 193 0.47 -15.84 -1.30
CA VAL A 193 0.36 -14.37 -1.34
C VAL A 193 0.34 -13.78 0.07
N ALA A 194 -0.41 -14.37 0.99
CA ALA A 194 -0.45 -13.93 2.38
C ALA A 194 0.92 -14.05 3.05
N ARG A 195 1.66 -15.14 2.84
CA ARG A 195 3.03 -15.29 3.34
C ARG A 195 3.96 -14.22 2.79
N PHE A 196 3.88 -13.93 1.51
CA PHE A 196 4.66 -12.84 0.91
C PHE A 196 4.35 -11.47 1.54
N ILE A 197 3.08 -11.20 1.87
CA ILE A 197 2.69 -9.98 2.58
C ILE A 197 3.34 -9.93 3.97
N LEU A 198 3.34 -11.07 4.70
CA LEU A 198 3.99 -11.12 6.02
C LEU A 198 5.51 -10.94 5.91
N GLU A 199 6.14 -11.51 4.88
CA GLU A 199 7.58 -11.32 4.61
C GLU A 199 7.93 -9.84 4.33
N ASP A 200 7.11 -9.14 3.55
CA ASP A 200 7.30 -7.70 3.33
C ASP A 200 7.12 -6.89 4.61
N LEU A 201 6.19 -7.29 5.47
CA LEU A 201 6.02 -6.65 6.78
C LEU A 201 7.20 -6.94 7.71
N ASP A 202 7.78 -8.13 7.67
CA ASP A 202 8.99 -8.46 8.42
C ASP A 202 10.20 -7.65 7.92
N ARG A 203 10.38 -7.53 6.60
CA ARG A 203 11.38 -6.61 6.02
C ARG A 203 11.14 -5.16 6.45
N SER A 204 9.87 -4.73 6.46
CA SER A 204 9.51 -3.39 6.95
C SER A 204 9.95 -3.15 8.39
N LEU A 205 9.72 -4.13 9.28
CA LEU A 205 10.11 -4.05 10.70
C LEU A 205 11.62 -3.92 10.92
N GLU A 206 12.45 -4.42 10.01
CA GLU A 206 13.92 -4.27 10.11
C GLU A 206 14.38 -2.81 9.94
N TYR A 207 13.62 -2.01 9.21
CA TYR A 207 13.99 -0.65 8.82
C TYR A 207 13.22 0.44 9.58
N LEU A 208 11.94 0.22 9.92
CA LEU A 208 11.09 1.19 10.58
C LEU A 208 11.62 1.61 11.96
N GLN A 209 11.32 2.83 12.34
CA GLN A 209 11.50 3.34 13.70
C GLN A 209 10.32 2.92 14.59
N ASP A 210 10.55 2.94 15.89
CA ASP A 210 9.53 2.66 16.89
C ASP A 210 8.51 3.80 16.98
N LYS A 211 7.38 3.52 17.64
CA LYS A 211 6.38 4.51 18.05
C LYS A 211 7.04 5.72 18.69
N GLY A 212 6.55 6.90 18.38
CA GLY A 212 7.12 8.19 18.79
C GLY A 212 7.86 8.90 17.67
N TYR A 213 8.35 8.16 16.67
CA TYR A 213 8.97 8.77 15.51
C TYR A 213 7.97 9.67 14.77
N GLU A 214 8.41 10.88 14.42
CA GLU A 214 7.57 11.92 13.78
C GLU A 214 6.20 12.11 14.46
N ASN A 215 6.18 12.06 15.79
CA ASN A 215 4.97 12.20 16.60
C ASN A 215 3.85 11.22 16.24
N ASN A 216 4.17 10.01 15.81
CA ASN A 216 3.22 9.01 15.29
C ASN A 216 2.42 9.45 14.07
N GLN A 217 2.96 10.35 13.25
CA GLN A 217 2.32 10.76 11.99
C GLN A 217 2.85 9.99 10.78
N ARG A 218 3.82 9.10 10.98
CA ARG A 218 4.35 8.17 9.99
C ARG A 218 4.18 6.71 10.46
N ILE A 219 4.16 5.79 9.50
CA ILE A 219 4.12 4.36 9.79
C ILE A 219 5.33 4.02 10.69
N ASN A 220 5.09 3.28 11.76
CA ASN A 220 6.11 2.84 12.70
C ASN A 220 5.99 1.33 12.94
N LYS A 221 6.95 0.74 13.67
CA LYS A 221 6.97 -0.72 13.92
C LYS A 221 5.68 -1.23 14.53
N GLN A 222 5.09 -0.52 15.48
CA GLN A 222 3.87 -0.94 16.15
C GLN A 222 2.68 -0.96 15.19
N VAL A 223 2.62 -0.01 14.25
CA VAL A 223 1.63 -0.01 13.16
C VAL A 223 1.84 -1.21 12.24
N ALA A 224 3.09 -1.49 11.85
CA ALA A 224 3.42 -2.62 10.98
C ALA A 224 3.08 -3.97 11.66
N LEU A 225 3.38 -4.13 12.95
CA LEU A 225 3.03 -5.32 13.73
C LEU A 225 1.51 -5.54 13.80
N LEU A 226 0.72 -4.50 14.10
CA LEU A 226 -0.74 -4.65 14.11
C LEU A 226 -1.31 -4.91 12.73
N PHE A 227 -0.71 -4.35 11.70
CA PHE A 227 -1.12 -4.65 10.33
C PHE A 227 -0.76 -6.10 9.96
N LYS A 228 0.42 -6.60 10.37
CA LYS A 228 0.82 -8.00 10.22
C LYS A 228 -0.18 -8.93 10.91
N SER A 229 -0.53 -8.64 12.16
CA SER A 229 -1.55 -9.38 12.90
C SER A 229 -2.88 -9.41 12.16
N ARG A 230 -3.33 -8.27 11.62
CA ARG A 230 -4.57 -8.16 10.86
C ARG A 230 -4.56 -9.02 9.59
N VAL A 231 -3.47 -8.98 8.82
CA VAL A 231 -3.31 -9.78 7.60
C VAL A 231 -3.35 -11.28 7.92
N ALA A 232 -2.56 -11.69 8.90
CA ALA A 232 -2.48 -13.08 9.31
C ALA A 232 -3.81 -13.61 9.86
N LEU A 233 -4.50 -12.85 10.71
CA LEU A 233 -5.82 -13.21 11.22
C LEU A 233 -6.87 -13.31 10.09
N PHE A 234 -6.82 -12.38 9.14
CA PHE A 234 -7.71 -12.39 7.97
C PHE A 234 -7.54 -13.69 7.17
N GLU A 235 -6.30 -14.05 6.84
CA GLU A 235 -6.06 -15.24 6.04
C GLU A 235 -6.41 -16.52 6.78
N ALA A 236 -6.00 -16.66 8.05
CA ALA A 236 -6.36 -17.81 8.87
C ALA A 236 -7.87 -18.02 8.95
N THR A 237 -8.62 -16.95 9.21
CA THR A 237 -10.09 -17.03 9.32
C THR A 237 -10.75 -17.22 7.98
N PHE A 238 -10.21 -16.65 6.91
CA PHE A 238 -10.70 -16.89 5.56
C PHE A 238 -10.57 -18.38 5.18
N GLU A 239 -9.39 -18.96 5.31
CA GLU A 239 -9.17 -20.37 5.02
C GLU A 239 -10.06 -21.28 5.88
N LYS A 240 -10.16 -20.97 7.18
CA LYS A 240 -10.98 -21.74 8.12
C LYS A 240 -12.46 -21.78 7.73
N TYR A 241 -13.04 -20.64 7.39
CA TYR A 241 -14.49 -20.50 7.19
C TYR A 241 -14.93 -20.68 5.74
N HIS A 242 -13.99 -20.60 4.79
CA HIS A 242 -14.29 -20.80 3.37
C HIS A 242 -13.80 -22.13 2.80
N ARG A 243 -13.22 -23.00 3.63
CA ARG A 243 -12.87 -24.37 3.23
C ARG A 243 -14.07 -25.11 2.63
N GLY A 244 -13.86 -25.74 1.47
CA GLY A 244 -14.91 -26.46 0.74
C GLY A 244 -15.80 -25.56 -0.13
N SER A 245 -15.51 -24.26 -0.22
CA SER A 245 -16.26 -23.31 -1.05
C SER A 245 -15.64 -23.09 -2.45
N GLY A 246 -14.53 -23.76 -2.75
CA GLY A 246 -13.76 -23.55 -3.97
C GLY A 246 -12.89 -22.30 -3.94
N ARG A 247 -12.71 -21.65 -2.77
CA ARG A 247 -11.94 -20.40 -2.60
C ARG A 247 -10.64 -20.59 -1.83
N VAL A 248 -10.43 -21.78 -1.27
CA VAL A 248 -9.25 -22.13 -0.48
C VAL A 248 -8.39 -23.10 -1.29
N PRO A 249 -7.06 -22.92 -1.35
CA PRO A 249 -6.18 -23.85 -2.04
C PRO A 249 -6.37 -25.27 -1.53
N GLY A 250 -6.48 -26.22 -2.47
CA GLY A 250 -6.76 -27.64 -2.13
C GLY A 250 -8.24 -28.03 -2.05
N ASP A 251 -9.16 -27.07 -2.13
CA ASP A 251 -10.58 -27.39 -2.35
C ASP A 251 -10.76 -28.03 -3.73
N SER A 252 -11.75 -28.96 -3.87
CA SER A 252 -12.02 -29.67 -5.14
C SER A 252 -12.36 -28.73 -6.29
N ASP A 253 -13.02 -27.63 -6.00
CA ASP A 253 -13.51 -26.66 -6.99
C ASP A 253 -12.66 -25.38 -7.03
N TRP A 254 -11.46 -25.41 -6.40
CA TRP A 254 -10.55 -24.30 -6.45
C TRP A 254 -9.94 -24.14 -7.87
N PRO A 255 -10.16 -23.00 -8.55
CA PRO A 255 -9.72 -22.83 -9.95
C PRO A 255 -8.20 -22.94 -10.14
N GLY A 256 -7.42 -22.67 -9.09
CA GLY A 256 -5.97 -22.82 -9.12
C GLY A 256 -5.49 -24.28 -9.27
N ALA A 257 -6.33 -25.28 -8.96
CA ALA A 257 -5.99 -26.69 -9.10
C ALA A 257 -5.73 -27.11 -10.56
N ASP A 258 -6.43 -26.48 -11.51
CA ASP A 258 -6.31 -26.78 -12.93
C ASP A 258 -5.10 -26.10 -13.60
N MET A 259 -4.44 -25.20 -12.88
CA MET A 259 -3.30 -24.47 -13.41
C MET A 259 -2.04 -25.33 -13.40
N SER A 260 -1.33 -25.36 -14.53
CA SER A 260 -0.13 -26.21 -14.71
C SER A 260 0.95 -25.95 -13.67
N TYR A 261 1.11 -24.70 -13.22
CA TYR A 261 2.10 -24.30 -12.23
C TYR A 261 1.74 -24.71 -10.77
N ASN A 262 0.52 -25.18 -10.54
CA ASN A 262 0.07 -25.73 -9.26
C ASN A 262 -0.04 -27.26 -9.26
N GLN A 263 0.15 -27.92 -10.41
CA GLN A 263 0.09 -29.38 -10.48
C GLN A 263 1.14 -30.03 -9.58
N GLY A 264 0.70 -31.00 -8.79
CA GLY A 264 1.56 -31.73 -7.85
C GLY A 264 1.81 -31.01 -6.52
N LYS A 265 1.32 -29.77 -6.35
CA LYS A 265 1.33 -29.10 -5.03
C LYS A 265 0.30 -29.78 -4.10
N THR A 266 0.66 -29.89 -2.83
CA THR A 266 -0.24 -30.31 -1.74
C THR A 266 -0.38 -29.14 -0.77
N PHE A 267 -1.59 -28.91 -0.29
CA PHE A 267 -1.89 -27.81 0.62
C PHE A 267 -2.29 -28.37 1.98
N ASP A 268 -1.47 -28.10 3.00
CA ASP A 268 -1.79 -28.38 4.40
C ASP A 268 -2.54 -27.20 5.01
N ILE A 269 -3.82 -27.08 4.72
CA ILE A 269 -4.63 -25.96 5.16
C ILE A 269 -4.76 -25.86 6.69
N ASP A 270 -4.74 -26.98 7.40
CA ASP A 270 -4.73 -26.96 8.87
C ASP A 270 -3.41 -26.37 9.40
N GLY A 271 -2.29 -26.72 8.77
CA GLY A 271 -0.99 -26.12 9.06
C GLY A 271 -0.93 -24.64 8.71
N GLU A 272 -1.51 -24.22 7.57
CA GLU A 272 -1.57 -22.80 7.17
C GLU A 272 -2.42 -21.99 8.17
N ILE A 273 -3.63 -22.45 8.51
CA ILE A 273 -4.49 -21.79 9.50
C ILE A 273 -3.75 -21.62 10.83
N LYS A 274 -3.08 -22.67 11.29
CA LYS A 274 -2.31 -22.62 12.53
C LYS A 274 -1.19 -21.61 12.45
N PHE A 275 -0.39 -21.64 11.38
CA PHE A 275 0.70 -20.69 11.14
C PHE A 275 0.22 -19.24 11.18
N PHE A 276 -0.82 -18.91 10.42
CA PHE A 276 -1.33 -17.55 10.38
C PHE A 276 -1.95 -17.11 11.71
N LEU A 277 -2.58 -17.99 12.48
CA LEU A 277 -3.06 -17.65 13.82
C LEU A 277 -1.91 -17.38 14.79
N GLU A 278 -0.83 -18.16 14.72
CA GLU A 278 0.36 -17.97 15.55
C GLU A 278 1.05 -16.63 15.20
N GLU A 279 1.22 -16.32 13.92
CA GLU A 279 1.74 -15.03 13.45
C GLU A 279 0.87 -13.84 13.90
N ALA A 280 -0.45 -14.00 13.81
CA ALA A 280 -1.39 -12.97 14.25
C ALA A 280 -1.29 -12.69 15.75
N MET A 281 -1.19 -13.73 16.56
CA MET A 281 -1.09 -13.62 18.02
C MET A 281 0.26 -13.03 18.43
N ASP A 282 1.35 -13.50 17.84
CA ASP A 282 2.69 -13.03 18.14
C ASP A 282 2.85 -11.53 17.83
N ALA A 283 2.45 -11.12 16.62
CA ALA A 283 2.50 -9.72 16.22
C ALA A 283 1.60 -8.82 17.08
N ALA A 284 0.41 -9.29 17.46
CA ALA A 284 -0.49 -8.52 18.32
C ALA A 284 0.05 -8.37 19.74
N SER A 285 0.60 -9.44 20.35
CA SER A 285 1.11 -9.39 21.73
C SER A 285 2.27 -8.43 21.86
N GLN A 286 3.16 -8.36 20.86
CA GLN A 286 4.30 -7.42 20.88
C GLN A 286 3.85 -5.95 21.03
N VAL A 287 2.65 -5.61 20.59
CA VAL A 287 2.09 -4.26 20.75
C VAL A 287 1.20 -4.18 21.98
N ALA A 288 0.24 -5.09 22.12
CA ALA A 288 -0.81 -5.01 23.13
C ALA A 288 -0.26 -5.13 24.56
N ASP A 289 0.75 -5.98 24.78
CA ASP A 289 1.35 -6.17 26.09
C ASP A 289 2.15 -4.96 26.58
N ASN A 290 2.47 -4.04 25.68
CA ASN A 290 3.24 -2.82 25.94
C ASN A 290 2.44 -1.54 25.72
N CYS A 291 1.11 -1.63 25.58
CA CYS A 291 0.23 -0.50 25.32
C CYS A 291 -0.80 -0.33 26.44
N GLN A 292 -0.87 0.89 26.98
CA GLN A 292 -1.90 1.23 27.95
C GLN A 292 -3.10 1.86 27.24
N LEU A 293 -4.27 1.23 27.37
CA LEU A 293 -5.51 1.78 26.82
C LEU A 293 -6.00 2.96 27.66
N THR A 294 -6.56 3.95 26.98
CA THR A 294 -7.21 5.09 27.61
C THR A 294 -8.46 4.64 28.36
N GLU A 295 -8.62 5.10 29.58
CA GLU A 295 -9.76 4.74 30.42
C GLU A 295 -11.07 5.22 29.81
N ASN A 296 -12.06 4.33 29.77
CA ASN A 296 -13.43 4.65 29.39
C ASN A 296 -14.32 4.69 30.62
N SER A 297 -14.61 5.87 31.15
CA SER A 297 -15.50 6.06 32.31
C SER A 297 -16.97 5.78 32.00
N GLY A 298 -17.35 5.61 30.73
CA GLY A 298 -18.74 5.44 30.30
C GLY A 298 -19.58 6.72 30.29
N THR A 299 -19.02 7.85 30.72
CA THR A 299 -19.75 9.13 30.73
C THR A 299 -19.76 9.72 29.33
N MET A 300 -20.95 9.80 28.72
CA MET A 300 -21.12 10.28 27.31
C MET A 300 -21.83 11.63 27.24
N ASN A 301 -22.34 12.18 28.35
CA ASN A 301 -23.06 13.44 28.33
C ASN A 301 -22.29 14.54 29.05
N PRO A 302 -21.87 15.61 28.35
CA PRO A 302 -21.14 16.74 28.91
C PRO A 302 -21.87 17.41 30.11
N THR A 303 -23.20 17.36 30.12
CA THR A 303 -24.01 17.93 31.23
C THR A 303 -23.70 17.27 32.55
N TYR A 304 -23.28 16.02 32.54
CA TYR A 304 -22.93 15.27 33.75
C TYR A 304 -21.43 15.31 34.07
N ALA A 305 -20.59 15.93 33.24
CA ALA A 305 -19.15 16.05 33.47
C ALA A 305 -18.83 16.79 34.80
N GLN A 306 -19.73 17.61 35.31
CA GLN A 306 -19.58 18.28 36.62
C GLN A 306 -19.90 17.39 37.82
N LEU A 307 -20.63 16.29 37.57
CA LEU A 307 -21.10 15.36 38.62
C LEU A 307 -20.30 14.04 38.59
N TYR A 308 -19.73 13.71 37.48
CA TYR A 308 -18.96 12.49 37.26
C TYR A 308 -17.67 12.88 36.49
N ASP A 309 -16.63 12.14 36.72
CA ASP A 309 -15.40 12.33 35.92
C ASP A 309 -15.70 12.22 34.43
N TRP A 310 -15.14 13.18 33.67
CA TRP A 310 -15.28 13.16 32.23
C TRP A 310 -14.63 11.91 31.63
N ASN A 311 -15.11 11.48 30.47
CA ASN A 311 -14.63 10.28 29.81
C ASN A 311 -13.34 10.56 28.99
N PRO A 312 -12.16 10.14 29.45
CA PRO A 312 -10.90 10.34 28.73
C PRO A 312 -10.89 9.70 27.33
N TYR A 313 -11.59 8.56 27.18
CA TYR A 313 -11.72 7.88 25.89
C TYR A 313 -12.51 8.72 24.88
N PHE A 314 -13.60 9.36 25.30
CA PHE A 314 -14.34 10.30 24.45
C PHE A 314 -13.48 11.53 24.10
N GLU A 315 -12.74 12.06 25.07
CA GLU A 315 -11.85 13.21 24.88
C GLU A 315 -10.77 12.93 23.85
N MET A 316 -10.19 11.73 23.85
CA MET A 316 -9.20 11.32 22.85
C MET A 316 -9.75 11.46 21.42
N PHE A 317 -10.98 11.02 21.15
CA PHE A 317 -11.59 11.11 19.81
C PHE A 317 -12.10 12.52 19.46
N SER A 318 -12.38 13.36 20.43
CA SER A 318 -12.85 14.74 20.24
C SER A 318 -11.74 15.78 20.35
N SER A 319 -10.50 15.36 20.61
CA SER A 319 -9.37 16.26 20.82
C SER A 319 -9.03 17.03 19.55
N GLU A 320 -8.87 18.34 19.69
CA GLU A 320 -8.28 19.22 18.65
C GLU A 320 -6.75 19.34 18.78
N SER A 321 -6.18 18.65 19.78
CA SER A 321 -4.75 18.65 20.07
C SER A 321 -4.07 17.41 19.49
N SER A 322 -2.73 17.37 19.61
CA SER A 322 -1.93 16.20 19.19
C SER A 322 -2.39 14.93 19.92
N LEU A 323 -2.64 13.87 19.16
CA LEU A 323 -2.97 12.55 19.69
C LEU A 323 -1.75 11.72 20.08
N ALA A 324 -0.53 12.21 19.84
CA ALA A 324 0.71 11.50 20.16
C ALA A 324 0.90 11.19 21.66
N SER A 325 0.19 11.90 22.54
CA SER A 325 0.22 11.67 23.99
C SER A 325 -0.57 10.46 24.46
N TYR A 326 -1.51 9.95 23.65
CA TYR A 326 -2.28 8.78 23.96
C TYR A 326 -1.52 7.52 23.57
N ASP A 327 -1.31 6.64 24.54
CA ASP A 327 -0.44 5.48 24.33
C ASP A 327 -0.97 4.48 23.30
N GLU A 328 -2.28 4.33 23.19
CA GLU A 328 -2.93 3.47 22.21
C GLU A 328 -3.02 4.06 20.79
N VAL A 329 -2.70 5.35 20.62
CA VAL A 329 -2.71 5.98 19.29
C VAL A 329 -1.36 5.77 18.61
N LEU A 330 -1.29 4.77 17.75
CA LEU A 330 -0.07 4.37 17.05
C LEU A 330 0.19 5.17 15.77
N LEU A 331 -0.88 5.61 15.14
CA LEU A 331 -0.82 6.44 13.93
C LEU A 331 -2.00 7.42 13.93
N TRP A 332 -1.72 8.68 13.67
CA TRP A 332 -2.74 9.70 13.58
C TRP A 332 -2.38 10.77 12.54
N ARG A 333 -3.36 11.52 12.12
CA ARG A 333 -3.18 12.62 11.18
C ARG A 333 -3.70 13.92 11.76
N GLU A 334 -2.89 14.95 11.69
CA GLU A 334 -3.29 16.28 12.12
C GLU A 334 -4.10 16.99 11.04
N TYR A 335 -5.25 17.54 11.44
CA TYR A 335 -6.07 18.40 10.60
C TYR A 335 -5.97 19.84 11.11
N LYS A 336 -5.19 20.64 10.40
CA LYS A 336 -5.09 22.08 10.71
C LYS A 336 -5.85 22.89 9.67
N GLY A 337 -6.66 23.85 10.10
CA GLY A 337 -7.35 24.77 9.20
C GLY A 337 -6.41 25.54 8.27
N SER A 338 -5.15 25.78 8.71
CA SER A 338 -4.09 26.40 7.89
C SER A 338 -3.57 25.52 6.76
N SER A 339 -3.78 24.19 6.81
CA SER A 339 -3.33 23.25 5.78
C SER A 339 -4.39 22.96 4.72
N SER A 340 -5.49 23.67 4.73
CA SER A 340 -6.64 23.47 3.83
C SER A 340 -7.23 22.04 3.89
N ILE A 341 -6.93 21.30 4.95
CA ILE A 341 -7.48 19.99 5.22
C ILE A 341 -8.62 20.20 6.22
N SER A 342 -9.84 20.07 5.74
CA SER A 342 -11.06 20.21 6.53
C SER A 342 -11.98 19.02 6.29
N HIS A 343 -12.92 18.84 7.19
CA HIS A 343 -14.02 17.89 7.01
C HIS A 343 -15.34 18.60 7.24
N ASP A 344 -16.38 18.12 6.57
CA ASP A 344 -17.74 18.66 6.66
C ASP A 344 -18.59 17.94 7.72
N VAL A 345 -17.98 17.31 8.69
CA VAL A 345 -18.74 16.74 9.81
C VAL A 345 -19.30 17.89 10.61
N PRO A 346 -20.62 18.04 10.71
CA PRO A 346 -21.22 19.06 11.58
C PRO A 346 -20.77 18.82 13.02
N ALA A 347 -20.30 19.86 13.66
CA ALA A 347 -19.97 19.84 15.09
C ALA A 347 -21.23 19.59 15.94
#